data_c9a270510a3161d15fac8e386b3208b3
#
_entry.id   c9a270510a3161d15fac8e386b3208b3
#
_cell.length_a   1.000
_cell.length_b   1.000
_cell.length_c   1.000
_cell.angle_alpha   90.00
_cell.angle_beta   90.00
_cell.angle_gamma   90.00
#
_symmetry.space_group_name_H-M   'P 1'
#
loop_
_entity.id
_entity.type
_entity.pdbx_description
1 polymer ?
#
loop_
_entity_poly.entity_id
_entity_poly.type
_entity_poly.pdbx_seq_one_letter_code
_entity_poly.pdbx_strand_id
1 'polypeptide(L)'
;MTFIQILLCSAGAMFVRGYFYFSRALKKTKGDALRAFQNRVSSTLELAGQSNNAAIVTALQSTSSGLYGLIDFASKSELAEMEMAGRDFAFSLAHIYIGSLLIEHALYTGQLLDAVTARQWTISRDMCPVSTQQKANSYRLQREADHIKNMTFEGQDM
;
A
#
# COMPACT_ATOMS: atom_id res chain seq x y z
N MET A 1 -19.49 -14.60 -0.60
CA MET A 1 -18.53 -14.06 0.39
C MET A 1 -17.40 -13.43 -0.38
N THR A 2 -17.32 -12.09 -0.38
CA THR A 2 -16.29 -11.35 -1.10
C THR A 2 -14.96 -11.44 -0.34
N PHE A 3 -13.86 -11.56 -1.07
CA PHE A 3 -12.47 -11.66 -0.60
C PHE A 3 -12.10 -10.63 0.49
N ILE A 4 -12.79 -9.51 0.51
CA ILE A 4 -12.64 -8.37 1.45
C ILE A 4 -13.21 -8.66 2.83
N GLN A 5 -14.30 -9.44 2.94
CA GLN A 5 -14.85 -9.83 4.26
C GLN A 5 -13.88 -10.75 5.02
N ILE A 6 -13.06 -11.52 4.31
CA ILE A 6 -12.04 -12.38 4.92
C ILE A 6 -10.87 -11.56 5.49
N LEU A 7 -10.54 -10.42 4.86
CA LEU A 7 -9.47 -9.50 5.32
C LEU A 7 -9.88 -8.66 6.55
N LEU A 8 -11.16 -8.32 6.71
CA LEU A 8 -11.63 -7.43 7.76
C LEU A 8 -12.06 -8.13 9.05
N CYS A 9 -12.44 -9.41 9.00
CA CYS A 9 -13.03 -10.11 10.14
C CYS A 9 -12.08 -10.71 11.16
N SER A 10 -10.76 -10.57 11.04
CA SER A 10 -9.84 -11.33 11.90
C SER A 10 -8.61 -10.56 12.39
N ALA A 11 -8.86 -9.51 13.13
CA ALA A 11 -7.81 -8.58 13.59
C ALA A 11 -6.86 -9.10 14.71
N GLY A 12 -6.94 -10.32 15.15
CA GLY A 12 -6.10 -10.75 16.27
C GLY A 12 -5.32 -12.07 16.08
N ALA A 13 -5.97 -13.13 15.64
CA ALA A 13 -5.37 -14.47 15.58
C ALA A 13 -5.09 -14.97 14.15
N MET A 14 -5.52 -14.26 13.13
CA MET A 14 -5.44 -14.66 11.72
C MET A 14 -4.28 -14.01 10.94
N PHE A 15 -3.50 -13.12 11.55
CA PHE A 15 -2.41 -12.44 10.85
C PHE A 15 -1.39 -13.41 10.25
N VAL A 16 -1.02 -14.48 10.96
CA VAL A 16 -0.07 -15.49 10.45
C VAL A 16 -0.72 -16.40 9.40
N ARG A 17 -2.00 -16.74 9.55
CA ARG A 17 -2.74 -17.53 8.56
C ARG A 17 -3.14 -16.70 7.33
N GLY A 18 -3.56 -15.45 7.51
CA GLY A 18 -3.90 -14.54 6.42
C GLY A 18 -2.73 -14.29 5.47
N TYR A 19 -1.54 -14.20 6.01
CA TYR A 19 -0.28 -14.07 5.28
C TYR A 19 -0.03 -15.26 4.32
N PHE A 20 -0.17 -16.51 4.81
CA PHE A 20 0.00 -17.70 3.99
C PHE A 20 -1.06 -17.82 2.88
N TYR A 21 -2.29 -17.39 3.16
CA TYR A 21 -3.36 -17.40 2.15
C TYR A 21 -3.16 -16.32 1.09
N PHE A 22 -2.61 -15.17 1.46
CA PHE A 22 -2.40 -14.06 0.54
C PHE A 22 -1.25 -14.36 -0.45
N SER A 23 -0.09 -14.82 0.02
CA SER A 23 1.02 -15.21 -0.85
C SER A 23 0.64 -16.36 -1.78
N ARG A 24 -0.15 -17.32 -1.26
CA ARG A 24 -0.70 -18.42 -2.05
C ARG A 24 -1.73 -17.94 -3.08
N ALA A 25 -2.57 -16.96 -2.74
CA ALA A 25 -3.54 -16.38 -3.66
C ALA A 25 -2.84 -15.61 -4.79
N LEU A 26 -1.82 -14.81 -4.49
CA LEU A 26 -1.01 -14.12 -5.50
C LEU A 26 -0.31 -15.11 -6.44
N LYS A 27 0.29 -16.18 -5.90
CA LYS A 27 0.88 -17.26 -6.69
C LYS A 27 -0.15 -17.96 -7.58
N LYS A 28 -1.30 -18.32 -7.01
CA LYS A 28 -2.35 -19.06 -7.71
C LYS A 28 -3.04 -18.25 -8.79
N THR A 29 -3.21 -16.95 -8.58
CA THR A 29 -3.90 -16.06 -9.53
C THR A 29 -2.95 -15.40 -10.53
N LYS A 30 -1.63 -15.65 -10.47
CA LYS A 30 -0.62 -15.04 -11.36
C LYS A 30 -0.74 -13.51 -11.47
N GLY A 31 -1.13 -12.86 -10.38
CA GLY A 31 -1.31 -11.40 -10.33
C GLY A 31 -2.70 -10.89 -10.72
N ASP A 32 -3.63 -11.74 -11.16
CA ASP A 32 -4.98 -11.31 -11.55
C ASP A 32 -5.76 -10.68 -10.39
N ALA A 33 -5.56 -11.17 -9.16
CA ALA A 33 -6.18 -10.58 -7.98
C ALA A 33 -5.71 -9.13 -7.73
N LEU A 34 -4.42 -8.86 -7.92
CA LEU A 34 -3.87 -7.51 -7.78
C LEU A 34 -4.34 -6.60 -8.91
N ARG A 35 -4.45 -7.13 -10.12
CA ARG A 35 -5.00 -6.39 -11.27
C ARG A 35 -6.47 -6.05 -11.08
N ALA A 36 -7.28 -6.98 -10.56
CA ALA A 36 -8.68 -6.73 -10.23
C ALA A 36 -8.83 -5.66 -9.13
N PHE A 37 -7.96 -5.70 -8.11
CA PHE A 37 -7.90 -4.66 -7.09
C PHE A 37 -7.54 -3.29 -7.70
N GLN A 38 -6.48 -3.24 -8.51
CA GLN A 38 -6.06 -2.02 -9.21
C GLN A 38 -7.21 -1.44 -10.04
N ASN A 39 -7.88 -2.25 -10.86
CA ASN A 39 -8.99 -1.80 -11.70
C ASN A 39 -10.14 -1.25 -10.85
N ARG A 40 -10.48 -1.91 -9.73
CA ARG A 40 -11.55 -1.44 -8.84
C ARG A 40 -11.22 -0.09 -8.19
N VAL A 41 -10.01 0.09 -7.73
CA VAL A 41 -9.58 1.36 -7.13
C VAL A 41 -9.50 2.46 -8.22
N SER A 42 -8.87 2.17 -9.36
CA SER A 42 -8.73 3.13 -10.45
C SER A 42 -10.07 3.64 -10.95
N SER A 43 -11.09 2.80 -11.08
CA SER A 43 -12.44 3.25 -11.50
C SER A 43 -13.04 4.27 -10.53
N THR A 44 -12.84 4.09 -9.22
CA THR A 44 -13.29 5.08 -8.23
C THR A 44 -12.49 6.39 -8.31
N LEU A 45 -11.17 6.30 -8.54
CA LEU A 45 -10.31 7.48 -8.66
C LEU A 45 -10.61 8.28 -9.94
N GLU A 46 -10.97 7.63 -11.04
CA GLU A 46 -11.41 8.29 -12.28
C GLU A 46 -12.69 9.11 -12.06
N LEU A 47 -13.67 8.54 -11.34
CA LEU A 47 -14.90 9.28 -10.98
C LEU A 47 -14.58 10.47 -10.08
N ALA A 48 -13.67 10.30 -9.12
CA ALA A 48 -13.24 11.36 -8.21
C ALA A 48 -12.49 12.49 -8.93
N GLY A 49 -11.80 12.18 -10.03
CA GLY A 49 -11.08 13.14 -10.85
C GLY A 49 -11.99 14.22 -11.49
N GLN A 50 -13.29 13.96 -11.58
CA GLN A 50 -14.29 14.91 -12.08
C GLN A 50 -14.80 15.86 -10.99
N SER A 51 -14.44 15.63 -9.72
CA SER A 51 -14.90 16.44 -8.60
C SER A 51 -14.10 17.74 -8.46
N ASN A 52 -14.80 18.85 -8.25
CA ASN A 52 -14.18 20.15 -7.93
C ASN A 52 -13.95 20.35 -6.42
N ASN A 53 -14.25 19.35 -5.58
CA ASN A 53 -14.07 19.45 -4.13
C ASN A 53 -12.59 19.23 -3.76
N ALA A 54 -11.94 20.25 -3.22
CA ALA A 54 -10.52 20.22 -2.84
C ALA A 54 -10.17 19.09 -1.87
N ALA A 55 -11.08 18.70 -0.95
CA ALA A 55 -10.87 17.61 -0.02
C ALA A 55 -10.86 16.26 -0.76
N ILE A 56 -11.75 16.05 -1.72
CA ILE A 56 -11.78 14.85 -2.56
C ILE A 56 -10.53 14.77 -3.44
N VAL A 57 -10.12 15.90 -4.05
CA VAL A 57 -8.90 15.96 -4.88
C VAL A 57 -7.65 15.58 -4.06
N THR A 58 -7.54 16.08 -2.82
CA THR A 58 -6.42 15.72 -1.94
C THR A 58 -6.44 14.22 -1.58
N ALA A 59 -7.61 13.68 -1.24
CA ALA A 59 -7.77 12.26 -0.93
C ALA A 59 -7.44 11.38 -2.14
N LEU A 60 -7.86 11.79 -3.34
CA LEU A 60 -7.56 11.13 -4.61
C LEU A 60 -6.05 11.09 -4.86
N GLN A 61 -5.33 12.20 -4.70
CA GLN A 61 -3.89 12.27 -4.92
C GLN A 61 -3.15 11.32 -3.99
N SER A 62 -3.48 11.30 -2.69
CA SER A 62 -2.86 10.42 -1.70
C SER A 62 -3.14 8.94 -2.00
N THR A 63 -4.40 8.60 -2.32
CA THR A 63 -4.80 7.22 -2.63
C THR A 63 -4.16 6.72 -3.93
N SER A 64 -4.10 7.58 -4.95
CA SER A 64 -3.45 7.29 -6.23
C SER A 64 -1.95 7.06 -6.05
N SER A 65 -1.27 7.92 -5.30
CA SER A 65 0.16 7.75 -4.97
C SER A 65 0.42 6.43 -4.23
N GLY A 66 -0.45 6.08 -3.26
CA GLY A 66 -0.38 4.80 -2.56
C GLY A 66 -0.53 3.60 -3.49
N LEU A 67 -1.51 3.66 -4.39
CA LEU A 67 -1.74 2.60 -5.38
C LEU A 67 -0.54 2.41 -6.32
N TYR A 68 0.03 3.50 -6.83
CA TYR A 68 1.24 3.43 -7.65
C TYR A 68 2.42 2.84 -6.89
N GLY A 69 2.64 3.24 -5.64
CA GLY A 69 3.69 2.68 -4.79
C GLY A 69 3.53 1.17 -4.56
N LEU A 70 2.29 0.71 -4.35
CA LEU A 70 1.98 -0.70 -4.17
C LEU A 70 2.24 -1.53 -5.43
N ILE A 71 1.80 -1.05 -6.59
CA ILE A 71 2.00 -1.72 -7.87
C ILE A 71 3.48 -1.74 -8.25
N ASP A 72 4.18 -0.63 -8.05
CA ASP A 72 5.63 -0.54 -8.30
C ASP A 72 6.41 -1.54 -7.44
N PHE A 73 6.10 -1.61 -6.13
CA PHE A 73 6.67 -2.62 -5.25
C PHE A 73 6.40 -4.04 -5.75
N ALA A 74 5.13 -4.36 -6.05
CA ALA A 74 4.74 -5.70 -6.50
C ALA A 74 5.38 -6.09 -7.83
N SER A 75 5.69 -5.13 -8.71
CA SER A 75 6.31 -5.39 -10.01
C SER A 75 7.83 -5.60 -9.93
N LYS A 76 8.49 -5.04 -8.93
CA LYS A 76 9.94 -5.06 -8.77
C LYS A 76 10.44 -6.10 -7.78
N SER A 77 9.58 -6.50 -6.83
CA SER A 77 9.96 -7.40 -5.75
C SER A 77 9.89 -8.86 -6.16
N GLU A 78 10.90 -9.61 -5.76
CA GLU A 78 10.87 -11.06 -5.83
C GLU A 78 9.88 -11.64 -4.82
N LEU A 79 9.50 -12.90 -5.04
CA LEU A 79 8.52 -13.57 -4.20
C LEU A 79 8.94 -13.64 -2.72
N ALA A 80 10.22 -13.87 -2.45
CA ALA A 80 10.75 -13.91 -1.09
C ALA A 80 10.65 -12.54 -0.40
N GLU A 81 10.90 -11.44 -1.12
CA GLU A 81 10.73 -10.08 -0.60
C GLU A 81 9.28 -9.76 -0.32
N MET A 82 8.36 -10.14 -1.21
CA MET A 82 6.93 -10.00 -0.98
C MET A 82 6.45 -10.81 0.22
N GLU A 83 7.05 -11.98 0.45
CA GLU A 83 6.77 -12.81 1.61
C GLU A 83 7.24 -12.13 2.92
N MET A 84 8.41 -11.55 2.95
CA MET A 84 8.91 -10.81 4.11
C MET A 84 8.13 -9.52 4.37
N ALA A 85 7.70 -8.83 3.31
CA ALA A 85 6.93 -7.59 3.39
C ALA A 85 5.41 -7.80 3.52
N GLY A 86 4.93 -9.05 3.65
CA GLY A 86 3.52 -9.40 3.52
C GLY A 86 2.58 -8.67 4.46
N ARG A 87 3.02 -8.34 5.68
CA ARG A 87 2.25 -7.52 6.63
C ARG A 87 2.03 -6.10 6.09
N ASP A 88 3.11 -5.43 5.70
CA ASP A 88 3.05 -4.04 5.24
C ASP A 88 2.36 -3.94 3.89
N PHE A 89 2.49 -4.99 3.06
CA PHE A 89 1.74 -5.14 1.82
C PHE A 89 0.23 -5.26 2.08
N ALA A 90 -0.20 -6.07 3.04
CA ALA A 90 -1.59 -6.20 3.41
C ALA A 90 -2.18 -4.89 3.99
N PHE A 91 -1.41 -4.17 4.81
CA PHE A 91 -1.81 -2.85 5.28
C PHE A 91 -1.92 -1.84 4.15
N SER A 92 -1.00 -1.84 3.19
CA SER A 92 -1.08 -0.97 2.01
C SER A 92 -2.35 -1.22 1.21
N LEU A 93 -2.70 -2.49 0.94
CA LEU A 93 -3.97 -2.84 0.30
C LEU A 93 -5.17 -2.31 1.08
N ALA A 94 -5.19 -2.53 2.40
CA ALA A 94 -6.30 -2.11 3.26
C ALA A 94 -6.44 -0.58 3.29
N HIS A 95 -5.35 0.17 3.46
CA HIS A 95 -5.37 1.63 3.52
C HIS A 95 -5.87 2.24 2.21
N ILE A 96 -5.35 1.76 1.07
CA ILE A 96 -5.75 2.21 -0.27
C ILE A 96 -7.23 1.90 -0.52
N TYR A 97 -7.68 0.70 -0.17
CA TYR A 97 -9.06 0.29 -0.39
C TYR A 97 -10.04 1.09 0.46
N ILE A 98 -9.76 1.28 1.75
CA ILE A 98 -10.59 2.10 2.64
C ILE A 98 -10.61 3.55 2.14
N GLY A 99 -9.45 4.10 1.73
CA GLY A 99 -9.38 5.43 1.12
C GLY A 99 -10.28 5.56 -0.10
N SER A 100 -10.25 4.58 -1.01
CA SER A 100 -11.11 4.58 -2.19
C SER A 100 -12.61 4.48 -1.84
N LEU A 101 -12.99 3.67 -0.85
CA LEU A 101 -14.37 3.57 -0.41
C LEU A 101 -14.89 4.86 0.25
N LEU A 102 -14.05 5.54 1.03
CA LEU A 102 -14.41 6.83 1.63
C LEU A 102 -14.60 7.92 0.56
N ILE A 103 -13.75 7.93 -0.48
CA ILE A 103 -13.91 8.82 -1.63
C ILE A 103 -15.22 8.52 -2.37
N GLU A 104 -15.49 7.25 -2.66
CA GLU A 104 -16.73 6.80 -3.32
C GLU A 104 -17.97 7.22 -2.51
N HIS A 105 -17.93 7.04 -1.19
CA HIS A 105 -19.00 7.47 -0.32
C HIS A 105 -19.21 8.99 -0.33
N ALA A 106 -18.13 9.76 -0.25
CA ALA A 106 -18.19 11.22 -0.31
C ALA A 106 -18.76 11.74 -1.65
N LEU A 107 -18.41 11.07 -2.76
CA LEU A 107 -18.99 11.38 -4.08
C LEU A 107 -20.48 11.08 -4.14
N TYR A 108 -20.91 9.97 -3.52
CA TYR A 108 -22.31 9.56 -3.50
C TYR A 108 -23.18 10.49 -2.65
N THR A 109 -22.73 10.85 -1.45
CA THR A 109 -23.50 11.68 -0.51
C THR A 109 -23.46 13.17 -0.87
N GLY A 110 -22.38 13.63 -1.51
CA GLY A 110 -22.12 15.04 -1.77
C GLY A 110 -21.90 15.89 -0.50
N GLN A 111 -21.79 15.26 0.69
CA GLN A 111 -21.63 15.95 1.95
C GLN A 111 -20.19 16.38 2.20
N LEU A 112 -20.00 17.62 2.65
CA LEU A 112 -18.67 18.14 2.96
C LEU A 112 -17.97 17.33 4.07
N LEU A 113 -18.71 16.87 5.07
CA LEU A 113 -18.17 16.08 6.17
C LEU A 113 -17.55 14.76 5.68
N ASP A 114 -18.20 14.08 4.75
CA ASP A 114 -17.69 12.83 4.18
C ASP A 114 -16.43 13.08 3.35
N ALA A 115 -16.38 14.17 2.58
CA ALA A 115 -15.19 14.59 1.83
C ALA A 115 -14.00 14.91 2.76
N VAL A 116 -14.26 15.61 3.88
CA VAL A 116 -13.26 15.90 4.91
C VAL A 116 -12.77 14.62 5.58
N THR A 117 -13.69 13.68 5.86
CA THR A 117 -13.35 12.36 6.44
C THR A 117 -12.45 11.55 5.51
N ALA A 118 -12.76 11.49 4.22
CA ALA A 118 -11.92 10.83 3.22
C ALA A 118 -10.52 11.46 3.15
N ARG A 119 -10.44 12.79 3.11
CA ARG A 119 -9.19 13.53 3.15
C ARG A 119 -8.40 13.22 4.43
N GLN A 120 -9.04 13.30 5.60
CA GLN A 120 -8.37 13.07 6.88
C GLN A 120 -7.80 11.65 6.98
N TRP A 121 -8.53 10.65 6.52
CA TRP A 121 -8.04 9.27 6.46
C TRP A 121 -6.77 9.16 5.63
N THR A 122 -6.78 9.73 4.42
CA THR A 122 -5.71 9.55 3.43
C THR A 122 -4.44 10.35 3.74
N ILE A 123 -4.52 11.47 4.48
CA ILE A 123 -3.34 12.25 4.88
C ILE A 123 -2.79 11.87 6.26
N SER A 124 -3.62 11.32 7.16
CA SER A 124 -3.18 10.93 8.51
C SER A 124 -2.48 9.57 8.53
N ARG A 125 -2.50 8.83 7.44
CA ARG A 125 -1.95 7.47 7.33
C ARG A 125 -0.98 7.37 6.16
N ASP A 126 0.03 6.53 6.34
CA ASP A 126 0.82 6.07 5.21
C ASP A 126 -0.04 5.15 4.33
N MET A 127 -0.33 5.59 3.12
CA MET A 127 -1.17 4.83 2.18
C MET A 127 -0.45 3.63 1.60
N CYS A 128 0.89 3.62 1.62
CA CYS A 128 1.69 2.51 1.12
C CYS A 128 2.86 2.16 2.05
N PRO A 129 2.59 1.61 3.26
CA PRO A 129 3.61 1.24 4.22
C PRO A 129 4.72 0.36 3.64
N VAL A 130 4.40 -0.56 2.75
CA VAL A 130 5.38 -1.46 2.13
C VAL A 130 6.44 -0.70 1.36
N SER A 131 6.07 0.31 0.59
CA SER A 131 7.02 1.13 -0.18
C SER A 131 7.92 1.96 0.74
N THR A 132 7.36 2.50 1.81
CA THR A 132 8.10 3.32 2.79
C THR A 132 9.10 2.47 3.57
N GLN A 133 8.70 1.29 4.04
CA GLN A 133 9.58 0.38 4.77
C GLN A 133 10.71 -0.15 3.88
N GLN A 134 10.42 -0.49 2.62
CA GLN A 134 11.45 -0.93 1.69
C GLN A 134 12.50 0.15 1.43
N LYS A 135 12.07 1.41 1.23
CA LYS A 135 13.01 2.53 1.08
C LYS A 135 13.87 2.71 2.35
N ALA A 136 13.28 2.66 3.53
CA ALA A 136 14.01 2.76 4.78
C ALA A 136 15.05 1.64 4.94
N ASN A 137 14.69 0.40 4.60
CA ASN A 137 15.59 -0.75 4.65
C ASN A 137 16.74 -0.63 3.63
N SER A 138 16.48 -0.17 2.41
CA SER A 138 17.52 0.03 1.41
C SER A 138 18.54 1.10 1.83
N TYR A 139 18.10 2.20 2.41
CA TYR A 139 19.00 3.22 2.97
C TYR A 139 19.85 2.69 4.12
N ARG A 140 19.28 1.84 4.98
CA ARG A 140 20.03 1.23 6.09
C ARG A 140 21.11 0.29 5.57
N LEU A 141 20.78 -0.59 4.62
CA LEU A 141 21.73 -1.52 4.02
C LEU A 141 22.86 -0.79 3.27
N GLN A 142 22.53 0.29 2.57
CA GLN A 142 23.55 1.09 1.90
C GLN A 142 24.51 1.76 2.88
N ARG A 143 24.00 2.30 3.99
CA ARG A 143 24.84 2.89 5.05
C ARG A 143 25.75 1.84 5.70
N GLU A 144 25.23 0.64 5.97
CA GLU A 144 26.00 -0.47 6.53
C GLU A 144 27.12 -0.91 5.55
N ALA A 145 26.82 -1.00 4.25
CA ALA A 145 27.81 -1.33 3.22
C ALA A 145 28.92 -0.27 3.09
N ASP A 146 28.56 1.01 3.16
CA ASP A 146 29.51 2.12 3.13
C ASP A 146 30.40 2.11 4.38
N HIS A 147 29.83 1.82 5.54
CA HIS A 147 30.60 1.71 6.80
C HIS A 147 31.60 0.55 6.74
N ILE A 148 31.22 -0.61 6.22
CA ILE A 148 32.11 -1.75 6.04
C ILE A 148 33.26 -1.42 5.06
N LYS A 149 32.95 -0.73 3.95
CA LYS A 149 33.98 -0.28 3.00
C LYS A 149 35.00 0.63 3.67
N ASN A 150 34.57 1.63 4.43
CA ASN A 150 35.46 2.57 5.11
C ASN A 150 36.37 1.84 6.11
N MET A 151 35.84 0.89 6.90
CA MET A 151 36.65 0.09 7.81
C MET A 151 37.69 -0.79 7.13
N THR A 152 37.40 -1.28 5.91
CA THR A 152 38.36 -2.13 5.14
C THR A 152 39.48 -1.29 4.52
N PHE A 153 39.25 -0.03 4.18
CA PHE A 153 40.28 0.85 3.60
C PHE A 153 41.22 1.43 4.66
N GLU A 154 40.74 1.75 5.88
CA GLU A 154 41.60 2.24 6.97
C GLU A 154 42.58 1.20 7.51
N GLY A 155 42.38 -0.08 7.20
CA GLY A 155 43.28 -1.18 7.63
C GLY A 155 44.44 -1.50 6.68
N GLN A 156 44.58 -0.80 5.55
CA GLN A 156 45.63 -1.07 4.54
C GLN A 156 46.81 -0.09 4.60
N ASP A 157 46.76 0.93 5.44
CA ASP A 157 47.80 1.95 5.55
C ASP A 157 48.70 1.82 6.80
N MET A 158 48.85 0.57 7.33
CA MET A 158 49.84 0.28 8.38
C MET A 158 50.89 -0.70 7.94
#